data_e76c77e2f886cad55d7ef13c007591d9
#
_entry.id   e76c77e2f886cad55d7ef13c007591d9
#
_cell.length_a   1.000
_cell.length_b   1.000
_cell.length_c   1.000
_cell.angle_alpha   90.00
_cell.angle_beta   90.00
_cell.angle_gamma   90.00
#
_symmetry.space_group_name_H-M   'P 1'
#
loop_
_entity.id
_entity.type
_entity.pdbx_description
1 polymer ?
#
loop_
_entity_poly.entity_id
_entity_poly.type
_entity_poly.pdbx_seq_one_letter_code
_entity_poly.pdbx_strand_id
1 'polypeptide(L)' 'MVTEFDIRIKEIMEAITAAGYEPYSQLYGYITTGKDEYITRRDNAREKIKTLNWLQLKEFVEKMDPN' A
#
# COMPACT_ATOMS: atom_id res chain seq x y z
N MET A 1 -15.66 -10.09 -7.04
CA MET A 1 -15.91 -8.76 -7.65
C MET A 1 -14.77 -7.81 -7.31
N VAL A 2 -14.23 -7.13 -8.30
CA VAL A 2 -13.14 -6.18 -8.09
C VAL A 2 -13.72 -4.86 -7.58
N THR A 3 -13.22 -4.40 -6.44
CA THR A 3 -13.67 -3.14 -5.86
C THR A 3 -12.70 -2.02 -6.21
N GLU A 4 -13.09 -0.78 -5.93
CA GLU A 4 -12.20 0.35 -6.12
C GLU A 4 -10.94 0.21 -5.25
N PHE A 5 -11.10 -0.34 -4.05
CA PHE A 5 -9.96 -0.62 -3.18
C PHE A 5 -8.97 -1.57 -3.88
N ASP A 6 -9.50 -2.66 -4.47
CA ASP A 6 -8.65 -3.64 -5.14
C ASP A 6 -7.86 -3.02 -6.29
N ILE A 7 -8.50 -2.17 -7.07
CA ILE A 7 -7.84 -1.49 -8.19
C ILE A 7 -6.75 -0.57 -7.67
N ARG A 8 -7.08 0.22 -6.67
CA ARG A 8 -6.16 1.22 -6.13
C ARG A 8 -4.96 0.60 -5.44
N ILE A 9 -5.19 -0.46 -4.64
CA ILE A 9 -4.10 -1.12 -3.94
C ILE A 9 -3.15 -1.81 -4.93
N LYS A 10 -3.69 -2.36 -6.01
CA LYS A 10 -2.87 -2.97 -7.06
C LYS A 10 -1.96 -1.93 -7.71
N GLU A 11 -2.50 -0.76 -8.03
CA GLU A 11 -1.72 0.33 -8.61
C GLU A 11 -0.58 0.75 -7.68
N ILE A 12 -0.89 0.85 -6.39
CA ILE A 12 0.10 1.22 -5.39
C ILE A 12 1.22 0.19 -5.32
N MET A 13 0.86 -1.09 -5.28
CA MET A 13 1.84 -2.16 -5.19
C MET A 13 2.72 -2.23 -6.43
N GLU A 14 2.13 -2.00 -7.60
CA GLU A 14 2.89 -1.96 -8.85
C GLU A 14 3.87 -0.78 -8.85
N ALA A 15 3.45 0.36 -8.34
CA ALA A 15 4.32 1.53 -8.25
C ALA A 15 5.49 1.28 -7.30
N ILE A 16 5.23 0.63 -6.17
CA ILE A 16 6.27 0.29 -5.19
C ILE A 16 7.31 -0.65 -5.83
N THR A 17 6.82 -1.67 -6.50
CA THR A 17 7.70 -2.64 -7.18
C THR A 17 8.51 -1.96 -8.28
N ALA A 18 7.87 -1.10 -9.07
CA ALA A 18 8.54 -0.38 -10.15
C ALA A 18 9.63 0.57 -9.61
N ALA A 19 9.45 1.07 -8.38
CA ALA A 19 10.44 1.93 -7.75
C ALA A 19 11.60 1.15 -7.13
N GLY A 20 11.55 -0.18 -7.20
CA GLY A 20 12.62 -1.02 -6.69
C GLY A 20 12.48 -1.43 -5.24
N TYR A 21 11.29 -1.28 -4.66
CA TYR A 21 11.05 -1.63 -3.27
C TYR A 21 10.14 -2.85 -3.15
N GLU A 22 10.15 -3.45 -1.97
CA GLU A 22 9.31 -4.60 -1.68
C GLU A 22 7.96 -4.08 -1.12
N PRO A 23 6.82 -4.40 -1.78
CA PRO A 23 5.53 -3.84 -1.37
C PRO A 23 5.15 -4.07 0.09
N TYR A 24 5.33 -5.29 0.59
CA TYR A 24 4.96 -5.58 1.97
C TYR A 24 5.70 -4.69 2.96
N SER A 25 7.00 -4.49 2.75
CA SER A 25 7.82 -3.68 3.65
C SER A 25 7.32 -2.24 3.74
N GLN A 26 7.01 -1.64 2.58
CA GLN A 26 6.51 -0.26 2.58
C GLN A 26 5.12 -0.17 3.19
N LEU A 27 4.22 -1.08 2.82
CA LEU A 27 2.87 -1.07 3.36
C LEU A 27 2.87 -1.32 4.87
N TYR A 28 3.67 -2.27 5.32
CA TYR A 28 3.78 -2.56 6.76
C TYR A 28 4.29 -1.34 7.54
N GLY A 29 5.31 -0.68 7.02
CA GLY A 29 5.83 0.54 7.63
C GLY A 29 4.75 1.60 7.77
N TYR A 30 3.93 1.76 6.72
CA TYR A 30 2.88 2.74 6.73
C TYR A 30 1.78 2.42 7.75
N ILE A 31 1.31 1.16 7.81
CA ILE A 31 0.22 0.82 8.73
C ILE A 31 0.64 0.78 10.18
N THR A 32 1.93 0.57 10.46
CA THR A 32 2.41 0.52 11.84
C THR A 32 2.78 1.88 12.39
N THR A 33 3.12 2.84 11.52
CA THR A 33 3.56 4.17 11.95
C THR A 33 2.58 5.29 11.60
N GLY A 34 1.76 5.08 10.58
CA GLY A 34 0.88 6.11 10.06
C GLY A 34 1.60 7.16 9.22
N LYS A 35 2.88 6.95 8.93
CA LYS A 35 3.68 7.93 8.19
C LYS A 35 3.76 7.57 6.72
N ASP A 36 3.25 8.46 5.87
CA ASP A 36 3.21 8.24 4.42
C ASP A 36 4.61 8.24 3.78
N GLU A 37 5.61 8.71 4.49
CA GLU A 37 6.97 8.71 3.97
C GLU A 37 7.52 7.30 3.73
N TYR A 38 6.86 6.28 4.31
CA TYR A 38 7.22 4.88 4.04
C TYR A 38 6.75 4.40 2.67
N ILE A 39 5.91 5.19 2.00
CA ILE A 39 5.35 4.83 0.69
C ILE A 39 6.04 5.66 -0.39
N THR A 40 6.47 4.99 -1.47
CA THR A 40 7.11 5.67 -2.61
C THR A 40 6.19 6.74 -3.19
N ARG A 41 6.79 7.78 -3.77
CA ARG A 41 6.04 8.83 -4.48
C ARG A 41 5.74 8.45 -5.92
N ARG A 42 6.35 7.37 -6.40
CA ARG A 42 6.18 6.97 -7.79
C ARG A 42 4.72 6.75 -8.13
N ASP A 43 4.32 7.27 -9.30
CA ASP A 43 2.95 7.13 -9.83
C ASP A 43 1.87 7.56 -8.82
N ASN A 44 2.21 8.53 -7.97
CA ASN A 44 1.32 9.07 -6.95
C ASN A 44 0.88 8.03 -5.91
N ALA A 45 1.68 6.97 -5.71
CA ALA A 45 1.31 5.91 -4.77
C ALA A 45 1.08 6.47 -3.36
N ARG A 46 1.91 7.42 -2.92
CA ARG A 46 1.76 8.03 -1.60
C ARG A 46 0.42 8.74 -1.44
N GLU A 47 -0.01 9.46 -2.47
CA GLU A 47 -1.31 10.14 -2.44
C GLU A 47 -2.46 9.14 -2.54
N LYS A 48 -2.31 8.12 -3.38
CA LYS A 48 -3.34 7.10 -3.54
C LYS A 48 -3.62 6.36 -2.25
N ILE A 49 -2.57 6.01 -1.48
CA ILE A 49 -2.76 5.22 -0.26
C ILE A 49 -3.54 6.00 0.80
N LYS A 50 -3.41 7.33 0.80
CA LYS A 50 -4.14 8.16 1.76
C LYS A 50 -5.64 8.16 1.52
N THR A 51 -6.08 7.78 0.31
CA THR A 51 -7.51 7.74 -0.02
C THR A 51 -8.18 6.43 0.40
N LEU A 52 -7.39 5.43 0.81
CA LEU A 52 -7.93 4.13 1.18
C LEU A 52 -8.44 4.12 2.61
N ASN A 53 -9.44 3.27 2.86
CA ASN A 53 -9.94 3.05 4.21
C ASN A 53 -8.84 2.41 5.05
N TRP A 54 -8.52 3.01 6.19
CA TRP A 54 -7.41 2.57 7.03
C TRP A 54 -7.55 1.13 7.51
N LEU A 55 -8.73 0.77 8.02
CA LEU A 55 -8.96 -0.58 8.53
C LEU A 55 -8.86 -1.62 7.42
N GLN A 56 -9.42 -1.30 6.26
CA GLN A 56 -9.38 -2.20 5.12
C GLN A 56 -7.94 -2.41 4.66
N LEU A 57 -7.16 -1.35 4.62
CA LEU A 57 -5.74 -1.44 4.26
C LEU A 57 -4.96 -2.27 5.26
N LYS A 58 -5.20 -2.04 6.54
CA LYS A 58 -4.52 -2.78 7.61
C LYS A 58 -4.81 -4.27 7.51
N GLU A 59 -6.07 -4.64 7.31
CA GLU A 59 -6.45 -6.04 7.15
C GLU A 59 -5.78 -6.66 5.92
N PHE A 60 -5.74 -5.91 4.82
CA PHE A 60 -5.11 -6.38 3.59
C PHE A 60 -3.63 -6.69 3.82
N VAL A 61 -2.92 -5.77 4.47
CA VAL A 61 -1.48 -5.93 4.70
C VAL A 61 -1.21 -7.08 5.67
N GLU A 62 -2.05 -7.24 6.67
CA GLU A 62 -1.89 -8.35 7.62
C GLU A 62 -2.03 -9.70 6.92
N LYS A 63 -2.88 -9.79 5.91
CA LYS A 63 -3.04 -11.01 5.11
C LYS A 63 -1.89 -11.25 4.16
N MET A 64 -1.09 -10.23 3.87
CA MET A 64 0.09 -10.35 3.03
C MET A 64 1.29 -10.93 3.76
N ASP A 65 1.22 -11.03 5.08
CA ASP A 65 2.34 -11.50 5.89
C ASP A 65 2.85 -12.82 5.33
N PRO A 66 4.13 -12.90 4.93
CA PRO A 66 4.69 -14.11 4.32
C PRO A 66 4.80 -15.28 5.29
N ASN A 67 4.61 -15.05 6.57
CA ASN A 67 4.59 -16.12 7.55
C ASN A 67 3.16 -16.55 7.81
#